data_1542aef667fece0604d8c1293304a752
#
_entry.id   1542aef667fece0604d8c1293304a752
#
_cell.length_a   1.000
_cell.length_b   1.000
_cell.length_c   1.000
_cell.angle_alpha   90.00
_cell.angle_beta   90.00
_cell.angle_gamma   90.00
#
_symmetry.space_group_name_H-M   'P 1'
#
loop_
_entity.id
_entity.type
_entity.pdbx_description
1 polymer ?
#
loop_
_entity_poly.entity_id
_entity_poly.type
_entity_poly.pdbx_seq_one_letter_code
_entity_poly.pdbx_strand_id
1 'polypeptide(L)'
;MDDNVKDAKVKSYITNAYAYDVVSSSGLDGKDELIAYFHKNVSDPKLVDKFDKVCKQWEGLKAGCISPSFTATDINGKQVSLSSLKGKYVYIDVWATWCGPCRGELPCMTKLEEQYAGKDIHFVGLSCDTNKSAWEKRIQKGDIKGIQLCIGPNSDFMQKYLVKGIPRFILLDREGRIVKANAPRPSDPKTSQLFEQLLEK
;
A
#
# COMPACT_ATOMS: atom_id res chain seq x y z
N MET A 1 7.43 24.06 -0.73
CA MET A 1 8.05 24.44 0.55
C MET A 1 8.45 25.90 0.44
N ASP A 2 8.08 26.66 1.43
CA ASP A 2 8.12 28.13 1.37
C ASP A 2 9.54 28.64 1.47
N ASP A 3 9.97 29.55 0.56
CA ASP A 3 11.27 30.23 0.60
C ASP A 3 11.42 31.21 1.79
N ASN A 4 10.42 31.25 2.67
CA ASN A 4 10.36 32.10 3.84
C ASN A 4 11.24 31.66 5.02
N VAL A 5 11.77 30.44 5.02
CA VAL A 5 12.68 29.96 6.07
C VAL A 5 14.11 30.40 5.74
N LYS A 6 14.54 31.51 6.35
CA LYS A 6 15.86 32.13 6.13
C LYS A 6 17.02 31.40 6.83
N ASP A 7 16.75 30.72 7.96
CA ASP A 7 17.77 29.97 8.68
C ASP A 7 18.03 28.62 7.98
N ALA A 8 19.25 28.41 7.49
CA ALA A 8 19.65 27.23 6.76
C ALA A 8 19.56 25.94 7.59
N LYS A 9 19.81 25.99 8.91
CA LYS A 9 19.71 24.81 9.79
C LYS A 9 18.25 24.42 9.99
N VAL A 10 17.38 25.41 10.21
CA VAL A 10 15.93 25.19 10.35
C VAL A 10 15.37 24.64 9.03
N LYS A 11 15.75 25.22 7.90
CA LYS A 11 15.35 24.74 6.57
C LYS A 11 15.76 23.29 6.34
N SER A 12 17.01 22.94 6.65
CA SER A 12 17.53 21.57 6.53
C SER A 12 16.76 20.59 7.42
N TYR A 13 16.49 20.96 8.66
CA TYR A 13 15.72 20.14 9.61
C TYR A 13 14.30 19.86 9.11
N ILE A 14 13.57 20.90 8.71
CA ILE A 14 12.19 20.78 8.23
C ILE A 14 12.17 19.95 6.93
N THR A 15 13.10 20.21 6.00
CA THR A 15 13.22 19.49 4.74
C THR A 15 13.45 17.99 5.00
N ASN A 16 14.39 17.67 5.92
CA ASN A 16 14.66 16.28 6.28
C ASN A 16 13.42 15.59 6.89
N ALA A 17 12.79 16.23 7.89
CA ALA A 17 11.63 15.66 8.56
C ALA A 17 10.49 15.38 7.57
N TYR A 18 10.16 16.35 6.73
CA TYR A 18 9.09 16.23 5.75
C TYR A 18 9.40 15.21 4.65
N ALA A 19 10.57 15.32 4.00
CA ALA A 19 10.93 14.43 2.91
C ALA A 19 11.05 12.97 3.38
N TYR A 20 11.66 12.76 4.54
CA TYR A 20 11.79 11.44 5.14
C TYR A 20 10.42 10.83 5.47
N ASP A 21 9.51 11.59 6.07
CA ASP A 21 8.16 11.13 6.39
C ASP A 21 7.38 10.77 5.12
N VAL A 22 7.35 11.67 4.15
CA VAL A 22 6.63 11.48 2.88
C VAL A 22 7.16 10.24 2.13
N VAL A 23 8.48 10.13 1.91
CA VAL A 23 9.05 9.00 1.16
C VAL A 23 8.89 7.70 1.94
N SER A 24 9.12 7.71 3.26
CA SER A 24 9.01 6.49 4.05
C SER A 24 7.59 5.95 4.18
N SER A 25 6.57 6.79 4.03
CA SER A 25 5.15 6.40 4.13
C SER A 25 4.50 6.11 2.79
N SER A 26 4.86 6.85 1.73
CA SER A 26 4.15 6.81 0.44
C SER A 26 5.01 6.37 -0.76
N GLY A 27 6.32 6.16 -0.58
CA GLY A 27 7.22 5.73 -1.64
C GLY A 27 7.72 6.84 -2.54
N LEU A 28 8.26 6.46 -3.70
CA LEU A 28 8.97 7.36 -4.62
C LEU A 28 8.10 7.95 -5.74
N ASP A 29 6.91 7.37 -5.99
CA ASP A 29 6.05 7.76 -7.11
C ASP A 29 5.71 9.27 -7.07
N GLY A 30 6.16 10.02 -8.11
CA GLY A 30 5.93 11.46 -8.22
C GLY A 30 6.65 12.30 -7.16
N LYS A 31 7.79 11.81 -6.64
CA LYS A 31 8.56 12.50 -5.59
C LYS A 31 9.92 13.01 -6.07
N ASP A 32 10.21 12.98 -7.36
CA ASP A 32 11.52 13.36 -7.91
C ASP A 32 11.92 14.79 -7.51
N GLU A 33 10.97 15.73 -7.57
CA GLU A 33 11.22 17.11 -7.14
C GLU A 33 11.49 17.22 -5.63
N LEU A 34 10.78 16.45 -4.81
CA LEU A 34 11.00 16.42 -3.36
C LEU A 34 12.37 15.84 -3.01
N ILE A 35 12.77 14.77 -3.70
CA ILE A 35 14.07 14.12 -3.52
C ILE A 35 15.20 15.08 -3.93
N ALA A 36 15.07 15.74 -5.08
CA ALA A 36 16.02 16.74 -5.54
C ALA A 36 16.11 17.94 -4.56
N TYR A 37 14.95 18.39 -4.06
CA TYR A 37 14.91 19.47 -3.06
C TYR A 37 15.57 19.07 -1.74
N PHE A 38 15.40 17.81 -1.30
CA PHE A 38 16.07 17.27 -0.13
C PHE A 38 17.60 17.34 -0.29
N HIS A 39 18.16 16.79 -1.36
CA HIS A 39 19.61 16.79 -1.59
C HIS A 39 20.22 18.20 -1.75
N LYS A 40 19.43 19.15 -2.25
CA LYS A 40 19.85 20.56 -2.34
C LYS A 40 19.94 21.26 -0.99
N ASN A 41 19.09 20.89 -0.01
CA ASN A 41 18.92 21.67 1.23
C ASN A 41 19.36 20.92 2.50
N VAL A 42 19.71 19.63 2.40
CA VAL A 42 20.20 18.82 3.52
C VAL A 42 21.63 18.39 3.24
N SER A 43 22.57 18.90 4.03
CA SER A 43 24.00 18.64 3.86
C SER A 43 24.60 17.72 4.95
N ASP A 44 23.85 17.39 6.01
CA ASP A 44 24.32 16.46 7.03
C ASP A 44 24.43 15.05 6.43
N PRO A 45 25.66 14.46 6.36
CA PRO A 45 25.88 13.16 5.73
C PRO A 45 25.07 12.04 6.38
N LYS A 46 24.79 12.10 7.68
CA LYS A 46 24.00 11.08 8.40
C LYS A 46 22.53 11.12 7.98
N LEU A 47 21.99 12.32 7.78
CA LEU A 47 20.59 12.50 7.32
C LEU A 47 20.45 12.09 5.87
N VAL A 48 21.43 12.45 5.02
CA VAL A 48 21.47 12.07 3.61
C VAL A 48 21.54 10.54 3.50
N ASP A 49 22.49 9.89 4.16
CA ASP A 49 22.62 8.41 4.14
C ASP A 49 21.35 7.70 4.61
N LYS A 50 20.70 8.22 5.67
CA LYS A 50 19.45 7.66 6.18
C LYS A 50 18.31 7.80 5.16
N PHE A 51 18.18 8.95 4.50
CA PHE A 51 17.17 9.21 3.50
C PHE A 51 17.39 8.34 2.25
N ASP A 52 18.63 8.25 1.76
CA ASP A 52 18.98 7.46 0.59
C ASP A 52 18.74 5.96 0.80
N LYS A 53 18.99 5.46 2.02
CA LYS A 53 18.63 4.08 2.39
C LYS A 53 17.14 3.82 2.27
N VAL A 54 16.30 4.77 2.69
CA VAL A 54 14.85 4.66 2.51
C VAL A 54 14.47 4.70 1.04
N CYS A 55 15.02 5.63 0.27
CA CYS A 55 14.78 5.68 -1.19
C CYS A 55 15.16 4.36 -1.86
N LYS A 56 16.33 3.80 -1.53
CA LYS A 56 16.80 2.52 -2.07
C LYS A 56 15.87 1.35 -1.74
N GLN A 57 15.30 1.31 -0.53
CA GLN A 57 14.30 0.29 -0.18
C GLN A 57 13.07 0.35 -1.09
N TRP A 58 12.61 1.56 -1.42
CA TRP A 58 11.46 1.76 -2.30
C TRP A 58 11.74 1.48 -3.77
N GLU A 59 12.99 1.44 -4.21
CA GLU A 59 13.32 1.11 -5.61
C GLU A 59 12.82 -0.27 -6.02
N GLY A 60 12.91 -1.25 -5.13
CA GLY A 60 12.36 -2.60 -5.34
C GLY A 60 10.83 -2.67 -5.39
N LEU A 61 10.14 -1.58 -5.05
CA LEU A 61 8.68 -1.46 -5.03
C LEU A 61 8.14 -0.53 -6.11
N LYS A 62 8.97 -0.11 -7.08
CA LYS A 62 8.53 0.68 -8.23
C LYS A 62 7.61 -0.12 -9.15
N ALA A 63 6.81 0.59 -9.93
CA ALA A 63 5.97 -0.02 -10.96
C ALA A 63 6.79 -0.90 -11.91
N GLY A 64 6.27 -2.07 -12.25
CA GLY A 64 6.92 -3.09 -13.06
C GLY A 64 7.80 -4.08 -12.30
N CYS A 65 8.23 -3.79 -11.05
CA CYS A 65 8.94 -4.75 -10.22
C CYS A 65 8.03 -5.94 -9.83
N ILE A 66 8.63 -7.11 -9.65
CA ILE A 66 7.90 -8.28 -9.11
C ILE A 66 7.49 -8.00 -7.68
N SER A 67 6.21 -8.20 -7.38
CA SER A 67 5.68 -8.03 -6.02
C SER A 67 6.33 -9.03 -5.04
N PRO A 68 6.67 -8.59 -3.81
CA PRO A 68 6.83 -9.53 -2.70
C PRO A 68 5.64 -10.48 -2.62
N SER A 69 5.92 -11.77 -2.42
CA SER A 69 4.89 -12.80 -2.34
C SER A 69 4.34 -12.95 -0.92
N PHE A 70 3.13 -13.50 -0.83
CA PHE A 70 2.55 -13.97 0.42
C PHE A 70 1.91 -15.34 0.25
N THR A 71 1.74 -16.03 1.38
CA THR A 71 0.78 -17.12 1.57
C THR A 71 0.00 -16.80 2.84
N ALA A 72 -1.32 -16.79 2.72
CA ALA A 72 -2.23 -16.42 3.82
C ALA A 72 -3.41 -17.39 3.87
N THR A 73 -4.14 -17.40 4.98
CA THR A 73 -5.19 -18.38 5.25
C THR A 73 -6.56 -17.74 5.06
N ASP A 74 -7.45 -18.39 4.33
CA ASP A 74 -8.85 -17.97 4.22
C ASP A 74 -9.68 -18.37 5.46
N ILE A 75 -10.97 -18.00 5.45
CA ILE A 75 -11.90 -18.29 6.56
C ILE A 75 -12.11 -19.80 6.79
N ASN A 76 -11.87 -20.63 5.81
CA ASN A 76 -12.02 -22.09 5.86
C ASN A 76 -10.69 -22.80 6.22
N GLY A 77 -9.62 -22.05 6.49
CA GLY A 77 -8.30 -22.58 6.80
C GLY A 77 -7.46 -22.96 5.57
N LYS A 78 -7.95 -22.70 4.35
CA LYS A 78 -7.22 -22.97 3.11
C LYS A 78 -6.11 -21.95 2.91
N GLN A 79 -4.93 -22.41 2.50
CA GLN A 79 -3.80 -21.57 2.12
C GLN A 79 -4.02 -20.99 0.72
N VAL A 80 -3.90 -19.69 0.59
CA VAL A 80 -3.98 -18.95 -0.67
C VAL A 80 -2.67 -18.17 -0.84
N SER A 81 -1.98 -18.42 -1.94
CA SER A 81 -0.75 -17.69 -2.30
C SER A 81 -1.05 -16.57 -3.29
N LEU A 82 -0.22 -15.51 -3.29
CA LEU A 82 -0.32 -14.47 -4.31
C LEU A 82 -0.20 -15.05 -5.74
N SER A 83 0.62 -16.07 -5.93
CA SER A 83 0.78 -16.72 -7.25
C SER A 83 -0.49 -17.38 -7.77
N SER A 84 -1.40 -17.82 -6.89
CA SER A 84 -2.70 -18.40 -7.28
C SER A 84 -3.71 -17.36 -7.77
N LEU A 85 -3.42 -16.07 -7.63
CA LEU A 85 -4.26 -14.95 -8.06
C LEU A 85 -3.82 -14.36 -9.41
N LYS A 86 -2.77 -14.90 -10.03
CA LYS A 86 -2.29 -14.46 -11.35
C LYS A 86 -3.36 -14.66 -12.44
N GLY A 87 -3.23 -13.88 -13.51
CA GLY A 87 -4.18 -13.84 -14.62
C GLY A 87 -5.18 -12.69 -14.54
N LYS A 88 -5.33 -12.08 -13.36
CA LYS A 88 -6.13 -10.88 -13.13
C LYS A 88 -5.31 -9.83 -12.39
N TYR A 89 -5.73 -8.57 -12.48
CA TYR A 89 -5.24 -7.53 -11.58
C TYR A 89 -5.60 -7.89 -10.13
N VAL A 90 -4.78 -7.47 -9.17
CA VAL A 90 -5.03 -7.74 -7.75
C VAL A 90 -4.96 -6.43 -6.97
N TYR A 91 -6.10 -6.00 -6.45
CA TYR A 91 -6.19 -4.85 -5.53
C TYR A 91 -6.26 -5.36 -4.10
N ILE A 92 -5.18 -5.11 -3.35
CA ILE A 92 -4.99 -5.62 -1.98
C ILE A 92 -5.27 -4.49 -0.99
N ASP A 93 -6.15 -4.75 -0.03
CA ASP A 93 -6.36 -3.95 1.18
C ASP A 93 -5.66 -4.63 2.36
N VAL A 94 -4.57 -4.05 2.86
CA VAL A 94 -3.93 -4.48 4.12
C VAL A 94 -4.63 -3.77 5.27
N TRP A 95 -5.35 -4.53 6.08
CA TRP A 95 -6.26 -4.00 7.10
C TRP A 95 -6.24 -4.81 8.41
N ALA A 96 -7.00 -4.37 9.42
CA ALA A 96 -7.30 -5.15 10.62
C ALA A 96 -8.65 -4.77 11.22
N THR A 97 -9.24 -5.67 12.00
CA THR A 97 -10.54 -5.46 12.62
C THR A 97 -10.60 -4.29 13.60
N TRP A 98 -9.50 -3.99 14.25
CA TRP A 98 -9.35 -2.88 15.21
C TRP A 98 -9.03 -1.53 14.53
N CYS A 99 -8.71 -1.54 13.24
CA CYS A 99 -8.36 -0.32 12.49
C CYS A 99 -9.60 0.48 12.12
N GLY A 100 -9.86 1.58 12.81
CA GLY A 100 -10.98 2.48 12.54
C GLY A 100 -11.00 3.02 11.10
N PRO A 101 -9.91 3.65 10.62
CA PRO A 101 -9.81 4.14 9.24
C PRO A 101 -10.02 3.05 8.18
N CYS A 102 -9.53 1.81 8.43
CA CYS A 102 -9.76 0.69 7.51
C CYS A 102 -11.25 0.36 7.38
N ARG A 103 -11.96 0.33 8.51
CA ARG A 103 -13.41 0.07 8.52
C ARG A 103 -14.20 1.17 7.81
N GLY A 104 -13.70 2.41 7.82
CA GLY A 104 -14.30 3.52 7.09
C GLY A 104 -14.23 3.35 5.56
N GLU A 105 -13.26 2.59 5.04
CA GLU A 105 -13.12 2.31 3.61
C GLU A 105 -14.00 1.14 3.13
N LEU A 106 -14.50 0.27 4.01
CA LEU A 106 -15.26 -0.92 3.63
C LEU A 106 -16.50 -0.62 2.75
N PRO A 107 -17.33 0.41 3.02
CA PRO A 107 -18.47 0.71 2.15
C PRO A 107 -18.06 1.11 0.72
N CYS A 108 -16.92 1.81 0.59
CA CYS A 108 -16.39 2.19 -0.72
C CYS A 108 -15.76 0.98 -1.43
N MET A 109 -15.09 0.09 -0.68
CA MET A 109 -14.57 -1.17 -1.21
C MET A 109 -15.71 -2.04 -1.77
N THR A 110 -16.79 -2.23 -1.02
CA THR A 110 -17.96 -3.00 -1.48
C THR A 110 -18.56 -2.43 -2.78
N LYS A 111 -18.64 -1.10 -2.90
CA LYS A 111 -19.09 -0.46 -4.14
C LYS A 111 -18.17 -0.73 -5.32
N LEU A 112 -16.85 -0.67 -5.11
CA LEU A 112 -15.87 -1.01 -6.16
C LEU A 112 -16.01 -2.48 -6.57
N GLU A 113 -16.13 -3.39 -5.62
CA GLU A 113 -16.33 -4.83 -5.89
C GLU A 113 -17.58 -5.08 -6.72
N GLU A 114 -18.67 -4.36 -6.44
CA GLU A 114 -19.93 -4.42 -7.22
C GLU A 114 -19.76 -3.83 -8.62
N GLN A 115 -19.12 -2.66 -8.73
CA GLN A 115 -18.89 -1.96 -9.99
C GLN A 115 -18.02 -2.78 -10.95
N TYR A 116 -17.02 -3.48 -10.43
CA TYR A 116 -16.07 -4.26 -11.21
C TYR A 116 -16.34 -5.78 -11.15
N ALA A 117 -17.55 -6.18 -10.74
CA ALA A 117 -17.96 -7.59 -10.74
C ALA A 117 -17.84 -8.20 -12.15
N GLY A 118 -17.21 -9.33 -12.26
CA GLY A 118 -16.98 -10.03 -13.56
C GLY A 118 -15.85 -9.45 -14.41
N LYS A 119 -15.18 -8.37 -13.98
CA LYS A 119 -13.98 -7.84 -14.63
C LYS A 119 -12.72 -8.61 -14.18
N ASP A 120 -11.63 -8.42 -14.91
CA ASP A 120 -10.34 -9.08 -14.65
C ASP A 120 -9.57 -8.47 -13.48
N ILE A 121 -10.21 -8.33 -12.34
CA ILE A 121 -9.62 -7.83 -11.11
C ILE A 121 -10.09 -8.65 -9.90
N HIS A 122 -9.15 -8.99 -9.02
CA HIS A 122 -9.41 -9.55 -7.70
C HIS A 122 -9.31 -8.46 -6.65
N PHE A 123 -10.28 -8.42 -5.74
CA PHE A 123 -10.23 -7.63 -4.53
C PHE A 123 -9.86 -8.54 -3.36
N VAL A 124 -8.77 -8.20 -2.66
CA VAL A 124 -8.18 -9.04 -1.61
C VAL A 124 -8.08 -8.25 -0.33
N GLY A 125 -8.85 -8.61 0.68
CA GLY A 125 -8.66 -8.16 2.05
C GLY A 125 -7.60 -9.01 2.74
N LEU A 126 -6.43 -8.42 3.02
CA LEU A 126 -5.30 -9.10 3.66
C LEU A 126 -5.17 -8.62 5.10
N SER A 127 -5.81 -9.33 6.04
CA SER A 127 -5.82 -8.95 7.45
C SER A 127 -4.49 -9.23 8.13
N CYS A 128 -3.98 -8.22 8.83
CA CYS A 128 -2.84 -8.34 9.74
C CYS A 128 -3.25 -8.49 11.21
N ASP A 129 -4.47 -8.93 11.49
CA ASP A 129 -4.93 -9.16 12.87
C ASP A 129 -4.05 -10.16 13.62
N THR A 130 -3.71 -9.82 14.84
CA THR A 130 -3.06 -10.75 15.78
C THR A 130 -4.08 -11.79 16.31
N ASN A 131 -5.33 -11.36 16.47
CA ASN A 131 -6.42 -12.22 16.94
C ASN A 131 -7.21 -12.74 15.73
N LYS A 132 -6.82 -13.93 15.24
CA LYS A 132 -7.48 -14.59 14.12
C LYS A 132 -8.98 -14.80 14.37
N SER A 133 -9.40 -15.15 15.59
CA SER A 133 -10.81 -15.33 15.95
C SER A 133 -11.63 -14.04 15.83
N ALA A 134 -11.04 -12.87 16.13
CA ALA A 134 -11.69 -11.58 15.90
C ALA A 134 -11.92 -11.30 14.41
N TRP A 135 -10.92 -11.62 13.58
CA TRP A 135 -11.04 -11.54 12.12
C TRP A 135 -12.10 -12.50 11.58
N GLU A 136 -12.09 -13.77 12.00
CA GLU A 136 -13.09 -14.77 11.60
C GLU A 136 -14.52 -14.30 11.89
N LYS A 137 -14.77 -13.85 13.14
CA LYS A 137 -16.06 -13.28 13.54
C LYS A 137 -16.47 -12.07 12.70
N ARG A 138 -15.50 -11.24 12.27
CA ARG A 138 -15.77 -10.08 11.44
C ARG A 138 -16.16 -10.48 10.03
N ILE A 139 -15.49 -11.47 9.44
CA ILE A 139 -15.83 -11.98 8.10
C ILE A 139 -17.16 -12.72 8.08
N GLN A 140 -17.46 -13.48 9.14
CA GLN A 140 -18.74 -14.21 9.27
C GLN A 140 -19.99 -13.31 9.28
N LYS A 141 -19.86 -12.01 9.49
CA LYS A 141 -20.98 -11.07 9.33
C LYS A 141 -21.47 -10.95 7.88
N GLY A 142 -20.66 -11.35 6.91
CA GLY A 142 -21.05 -11.46 5.49
C GLY A 142 -21.17 -10.15 4.73
N ASP A 143 -20.81 -9.01 5.32
CA ASP A 143 -20.87 -7.68 4.70
C ASP A 143 -19.53 -7.24 4.06
N ILE A 144 -18.47 -8.04 4.21
CA ILE A 144 -17.20 -7.86 3.51
C ILE A 144 -17.11 -8.91 2.41
N LYS A 145 -17.00 -8.45 1.17
CA LYS A 145 -16.92 -9.30 -0.03
C LYS A 145 -15.45 -9.55 -0.42
N GLY A 146 -15.23 -10.02 -1.63
CA GLY A 146 -13.90 -10.30 -2.16
C GLY A 146 -13.21 -11.49 -1.48
N ILE A 147 -11.93 -11.64 -1.76
CA ILE A 147 -11.08 -12.71 -1.20
C ILE A 147 -10.56 -12.25 0.15
N GLN A 148 -11.02 -12.85 1.24
CA GLN A 148 -10.64 -12.46 2.59
C GLN A 148 -9.62 -13.43 3.18
N LEU A 149 -8.43 -12.92 3.51
CA LEU A 149 -7.28 -13.68 3.96
C LEU A 149 -6.72 -13.10 5.26
N CYS A 150 -6.19 -13.95 6.12
CA CYS A 150 -5.44 -13.54 7.31
C CYS A 150 -3.96 -13.93 7.15
N ILE A 151 -3.08 -12.92 7.17
CA ILE A 151 -1.63 -13.10 7.09
C ILE A 151 -0.95 -12.93 8.46
N GLY A 152 -1.67 -12.34 9.42
CA GLY A 152 -1.14 -12.01 10.72
C GLY A 152 -0.24 -10.78 10.75
N PRO A 153 0.17 -10.35 11.95
CA PRO A 153 1.06 -9.21 12.13
C PRO A 153 2.49 -9.57 11.70
N ASN A 154 3.26 -8.54 11.33
CA ASN A 154 4.70 -8.66 11.05
C ASN A 154 5.10 -9.69 9.98
N SER A 155 4.22 -9.96 9.03
CA SER A 155 4.54 -10.83 7.90
C SER A 155 5.67 -10.26 7.03
N ASP A 156 6.44 -11.14 6.41
CA ASP A 156 7.48 -10.77 5.44
C ASP A 156 6.93 -9.87 4.33
N PHE A 157 5.69 -10.13 3.90
CA PHE A 157 5.00 -9.32 2.89
C PHE A 157 4.88 -7.87 3.34
N MET A 158 4.37 -7.63 4.56
CA MET A 158 4.22 -6.28 5.10
C MET A 158 5.57 -5.58 5.28
N GLN A 159 6.59 -6.32 5.76
CA GLN A 159 7.94 -5.78 5.92
C GLN A 159 8.55 -5.39 4.57
N LYS A 160 8.45 -6.25 3.57
CA LYS A 160 8.98 -6.00 2.21
C LYS A 160 8.24 -4.86 1.50
N TYR A 161 6.95 -4.67 1.77
CA TYR A 161 6.17 -3.53 1.29
C TYR A 161 6.34 -2.26 2.15
N LEU A 162 7.21 -2.29 3.14
CA LEU A 162 7.46 -1.16 4.05
C LEU A 162 6.16 -0.61 4.66
N VAL A 163 5.22 -1.51 5.00
CA VAL A 163 3.93 -1.13 5.59
C VAL A 163 4.15 -0.68 7.03
N LYS A 164 4.13 0.63 7.26
CA LYS A 164 4.29 1.25 8.59
C LYS A 164 2.95 1.55 9.27
N GLY A 165 1.86 1.54 8.51
CA GLY A 165 0.51 1.82 9.00
C GLY A 165 -0.55 1.28 8.05
N ILE A 166 -1.75 1.10 8.56
CA ILE A 166 -2.93 0.64 7.81
C ILE A 166 -4.06 1.68 7.91
N PRO A 167 -4.95 1.77 6.90
CA PRO A 167 -5.01 0.92 5.71
C PRO A 167 -3.87 1.18 4.73
N ARG A 168 -3.43 0.14 4.02
CA ARG A 168 -2.51 0.24 2.91
C ARG A 168 -3.10 -0.50 1.72
N PHE A 169 -3.18 0.20 0.58
CA PHE A 169 -3.68 -0.38 -0.66
C PHE A 169 -2.53 -0.64 -1.63
N ILE A 170 -2.56 -1.77 -2.32
CA ILE A 170 -1.54 -2.19 -3.28
C ILE A 170 -2.27 -2.67 -4.53
N LEU A 171 -1.76 -2.32 -5.71
CA LEU A 171 -2.31 -2.79 -6.98
C LEU A 171 -1.23 -3.51 -7.77
N LEU A 172 -1.55 -4.73 -8.22
CA LEU A 172 -0.69 -5.58 -9.02
C LEU A 172 -1.35 -5.86 -10.38
N ASP A 173 -0.51 -6.11 -11.39
CA ASP A 173 -0.95 -6.56 -12.71
C ASP A 173 -1.23 -8.08 -12.75
N ARG A 174 -1.61 -8.57 -13.92
CA ARG A 174 -1.95 -9.98 -14.17
C ARG A 174 -0.78 -10.95 -13.95
N GLU A 175 0.45 -10.47 -14.07
CA GLU A 175 1.69 -11.24 -13.87
C GLU A 175 2.19 -11.16 -12.41
N GLY A 176 1.53 -10.37 -11.56
CA GLY A 176 1.92 -10.11 -10.17
C GLY A 176 3.06 -9.10 -10.05
N ARG A 177 3.19 -8.19 -11.03
CA ARG A 177 4.08 -7.04 -10.94
C ARG A 177 3.36 -5.87 -10.28
N ILE A 178 4.10 -5.02 -9.64
CA ILE A 178 3.57 -3.84 -8.97
C ILE A 178 3.09 -2.82 -10.01
N VAL A 179 1.83 -2.44 -9.95
CA VAL A 179 1.29 -1.25 -10.63
C VAL A 179 1.41 -0.05 -9.70
N LYS A 180 0.99 -0.24 -8.44
CA LYS A 180 1.13 0.76 -7.37
C LYS A 180 1.40 0.06 -6.03
N ALA A 181 2.57 0.33 -5.41
CA ALA A 181 2.90 -0.16 -4.08
C ALA A 181 2.15 0.59 -2.96
N ASN A 182 1.66 1.78 -3.27
CA ASN A 182 0.77 2.59 -2.45
C ASN A 182 -0.35 3.13 -3.35
N ALA A 183 -1.35 2.29 -3.59
CA ALA A 183 -2.49 2.61 -4.43
C ALA A 183 -3.45 3.57 -3.73
N PRO A 184 -4.23 4.37 -4.48
CA PRO A 184 -5.29 5.20 -3.90
C PRO A 184 -6.29 4.35 -3.12
N ARG A 185 -6.96 4.96 -2.13
CA ARG A 185 -7.98 4.32 -1.30
C ARG A 185 -9.26 4.07 -2.10
N PRO A 186 -10.11 3.10 -1.69
CA PRO A 186 -11.42 2.89 -2.31
C PRO A 186 -12.29 4.14 -2.39
N SER A 187 -12.21 5.03 -1.40
CA SER A 187 -12.95 6.30 -1.35
C SER A 187 -12.39 7.40 -2.27
N ASP A 188 -11.16 7.22 -2.80
CA ASP A 188 -10.54 8.19 -3.72
C ASP A 188 -11.04 7.94 -5.15
N PRO A 189 -11.61 8.96 -5.84
CA PRO A 189 -12.03 8.82 -7.25
C PRO A 189 -10.93 8.36 -8.21
N LYS A 190 -9.66 8.60 -7.87
CA LYS A 190 -8.51 8.13 -8.64
C LYS A 190 -8.45 6.60 -8.74
N THR A 191 -9.07 5.88 -7.80
CA THR A 191 -9.08 4.41 -7.81
C THR A 191 -9.89 3.88 -8.98
N SER A 192 -11.12 4.38 -9.17
CA SER A 192 -11.95 4.00 -10.33
C SER A 192 -11.29 4.42 -11.65
N GLN A 193 -10.76 5.65 -11.73
CA GLN A 193 -10.03 6.12 -12.91
C GLN A 193 -8.85 5.20 -13.27
N LEU A 194 -8.10 4.75 -12.26
CA LEU A 194 -6.98 3.83 -12.46
C LEU A 194 -7.46 2.47 -12.97
N PHE A 195 -8.56 1.93 -12.41
CA PHE A 195 -9.11 0.64 -12.86
C PHE A 195 -9.67 0.72 -14.28
N GLU A 196 -10.37 1.79 -14.64
CA GLU A 196 -10.83 2.03 -16.01
C GLU A 196 -9.67 2.00 -17.01
N GLN A 197 -8.60 2.76 -16.74
CA GLN A 197 -7.42 2.79 -17.61
C GLN A 197 -6.73 1.42 -17.79
N LEU A 198 -6.82 0.53 -16.80
CA LEU A 198 -6.15 -0.78 -16.82
C LEU A 198 -7.03 -1.89 -17.40
N LEU A 199 -8.33 -1.83 -17.17
CA LEU A 199 -9.28 -2.89 -17.54
C LEU A 199 -9.90 -2.69 -18.92
N GLU A 200 -9.75 -1.51 -19.53
CA GLU A 200 -10.17 -1.24 -20.92
C GLU A 200 -9.13 -1.67 -21.96
N LYS A 201 -7.94 -2.12 -21.51
CA LYS A 201 -6.86 -2.65 -22.35
C LYS A 201 -6.90 -4.17 -22.39
#